data_8f62f1d7d71be5ad5d8adaea0b261819
#
_entry.id   8f62f1d7d71be5ad5d8adaea0b261819
#
_cell.length_a   1.000
_cell.length_b   1.000
_cell.length_c   1.000
_cell.angle_alpha   90.00
_cell.angle_beta   90.00
_cell.angle_gamma   90.00
#
_symmetry.space_group_name_H-M   'P 1'
#
loop_
_entity.id
_entity.type
_entity.pdbx_description
1 polymer ?
#
loop_
_entity_poly.entity_id
_entity_poly.type
_entity_poly.pdbx_seq_one_letter_code
_entity_poly.pdbx_strand_id
1 'polypeptide(L)'
;MFVDGENGQEELMERATTDHPLVYCHGLGMMLPKFEEALAGKQKGDKFDFRIDHTDAYGEYDEEGVLDLDKKMFFNGDGEFDSERVYVGAIVPMNTVDGQIVNAQILEISAEKVTIDLNHPLAGENLHFVGEIIDLRDVTPAELDALRHPHKCGGCHGSCNNSCGDCGNGCGGCE
;
A
#
# COMPACT_ATOMS: atom_id res chain seq x y z
N MET A 1 13.26 7.28 2.05
CA MET A 1 13.32 5.91 2.61
C MET A 1 14.32 5.10 1.82
N PHE A 2 15.19 4.42 2.51
CA PHE A 2 16.18 3.51 1.95
C PHE A 2 15.90 2.10 2.46
N VAL A 3 16.33 1.09 1.74
CA VAL A 3 16.32 -0.32 2.16
C VAL A 3 17.75 -0.85 2.14
N ASP A 4 18.02 -1.83 2.99
CA ASP A 4 19.30 -2.53 2.98
C ASP A 4 19.27 -3.55 1.83
N GLY A 5 19.98 -3.25 0.73
CA GLY A 5 20.08 -4.17 -0.42
C GLY A 5 20.98 -5.38 -0.14
N GLU A 6 20.86 -6.42 -0.96
CA GLU A 6 21.57 -7.71 -0.83
C GLU A 6 23.10 -7.61 -0.68
N ASN A 7 23.70 -6.52 -1.12
CA ASN A 7 25.14 -6.26 -1.02
C ASN A 7 25.54 -5.38 0.17
N GLY A 8 24.64 -5.12 1.12
CA GLY A 8 24.89 -4.21 2.24
C GLY A 8 24.99 -2.74 1.82
N GLN A 9 24.54 -2.38 0.63
CA GLN A 9 24.41 -1.01 0.17
C GLN A 9 22.97 -0.58 0.31
N GLU A 10 22.76 0.61 0.89
CA GLU A 10 21.43 1.19 0.98
C GLU A 10 20.92 1.61 -0.40
N GLU A 11 19.76 1.15 -0.77
CA GLU A 11 19.09 1.53 -1.99
C GLU A 11 17.96 2.52 -1.70
N LEU A 12 17.91 3.61 -2.47
CA LEU A 12 16.85 4.61 -2.34
C LEU A 12 15.57 4.10 -3.01
N MET A 13 14.59 3.71 -2.21
CA MET A 13 13.29 3.23 -2.70
C MET A 13 12.29 4.35 -2.93
N GLU A 14 12.19 5.29 -2.00
CA GLU A 14 11.22 6.37 -2.10
C GLU A 14 11.79 7.68 -1.58
N ARG A 15 11.50 8.77 -2.28
CA ARG A 15 11.88 10.11 -1.91
C ARG A 15 10.70 11.06 -1.92
N ALA A 16 10.30 11.52 -0.75
CA ALA A 16 9.41 12.66 -0.61
C ALA A 16 10.21 13.97 -0.80
N THR A 17 9.64 14.93 -1.50
CA THR A 17 10.23 16.25 -1.71
C THR A 17 9.40 17.32 -1.02
N THR A 18 9.94 18.54 -0.92
CA THR A 18 9.18 19.68 -0.36
C THR A 18 7.92 20.02 -1.16
N ASP A 19 7.90 19.72 -2.46
CA ASP A 19 6.74 19.95 -3.33
C ASP A 19 5.70 18.81 -3.20
N HIS A 20 6.18 17.60 -2.86
CA HIS A 20 5.35 16.42 -2.62
C HIS A 20 5.80 15.73 -1.32
N PRO A 21 5.46 16.31 -0.16
CA PRO A 21 5.84 15.73 1.13
C PRO A 21 5.02 14.48 1.45
N LEU A 22 5.59 13.60 2.25
CA LEU A 22 4.83 12.50 2.85
C LEU A 22 3.89 13.09 3.91
N VAL A 23 2.59 12.93 3.69
CA VAL A 23 1.54 13.41 4.61
C VAL A 23 0.86 12.21 5.25
N TYR A 24 0.85 12.14 6.57
CA TYR A 24 0.13 11.09 7.29
C TYR A 24 -0.49 11.64 8.59
N CYS A 25 -1.46 10.92 9.12
CA CYS A 25 -2.10 11.25 10.39
C CYS A 25 -1.58 10.27 11.46
N HIS A 26 -0.91 10.82 12.48
CA HIS A 26 -0.36 10.06 13.59
C HIS A 26 -1.48 9.39 14.42
N GLY A 27 -1.30 8.12 14.78
CA GLY A 27 -2.23 7.38 15.61
C GLY A 27 -3.44 6.76 14.89
N LEU A 28 -3.51 6.86 13.55
CA LEU A 28 -4.55 6.19 12.74
C LEU A 28 -4.06 4.87 12.10
N GLY A 29 -2.82 4.47 12.36
CA GLY A 29 -2.25 3.27 11.76
C GLY A 29 -2.01 3.40 10.25
N MET A 30 -1.82 4.62 9.75
CA MET A 30 -1.53 4.89 8.34
C MET A 30 -0.08 4.55 7.98
N MET A 31 0.80 4.53 8.97
CA MET A 31 2.22 4.22 8.85
C MET A 31 2.60 3.09 9.80
N LEU A 32 3.81 2.56 9.64
CA LEU A 32 4.35 1.54 10.54
C LEU A 32 4.36 2.04 11.99
N PRO A 33 3.96 1.23 12.97
CA PRO A 33 3.91 1.65 14.38
C PRO A 33 5.24 2.18 14.89
N LYS A 34 6.35 1.57 14.48
CA LYS A 34 7.71 2.03 14.84
C LYS A 34 8.09 3.36 14.21
N PHE A 35 7.57 3.64 13.01
CA PHE A 35 7.73 4.95 12.37
C PHE A 35 6.98 6.03 13.16
N GLU A 36 5.75 5.77 13.57
CA GLU A 36 4.98 6.70 14.41
C GLU A 36 5.65 6.91 15.76
N GLU A 37 6.13 5.84 16.41
CA GLU A 37 6.84 5.92 17.70
C GLU A 37 8.13 6.78 17.59
N ALA A 38 8.90 6.62 16.52
CA ALA A 38 10.13 7.36 16.30
C ALA A 38 9.91 8.87 16.04
N LEU A 39 8.75 9.23 15.53
CA LEU A 39 8.35 10.62 15.30
C LEU A 39 7.57 11.23 16.46
N ALA A 40 7.15 10.43 17.44
CA ALA A 40 6.42 10.91 18.61
C ALA A 40 7.25 11.96 19.39
N GLY A 41 6.67 13.13 19.64
CA GLY A 41 7.32 14.21 20.38
C GLY A 41 8.29 15.08 19.60
N LYS A 42 8.52 14.79 18.32
CA LYS A 42 9.28 15.68 17.43
C LYS A 42 8.44 16.89 17.01
N GLN A 43 9.14 17.95 16.59
CA GLN A 43 8.52 19.21 16.21
C GLN A 43 8.84 19.56 14.75
N LYS A 44 8.11 20.55 14.22
CA LYS A 44 8.38 21.11 12.90
C LYS A 44 9.84 21.61 12.81
N GLY A 45 10.55 21.18 11.77
CA GLY A 45 11.98 21.47 11.54
C GLY A 45 12.93 20.46 12.18
N ASP A 46 12.42 19.48 12.94
CA ASP A 46 13.28 18.44 13.49
C ASP A 46 13.66 17.43 12.40
N LYS A 47 14.92 17.03 12.43
CA LYS A 47 15.42 15.96 11.58
C LYS A 47 15.26 14.62 12.26
N PHE A 48 15.07 13.61 11.43
CA PHE A 48 15.02 12.23 11.89
C PHE A 48 15.92 11.35 11.03
N ASP A 49 16.51 10.38 11.67
CA ASP A 49 17.34 9.36 11.08
C ASP A 49 17.19 8.12 11.97
N PHE A 50 16.48 7.11 11.48
CA PHE A 50 16.24 5.88 12.24
C PHE A 50 16.01 4.70 11.30
N ARG A 51 16.28 3.50 11.83
CA ARG A 51 16.04 2.25 11.13
C ARG A 51 14.92 1.47 11.79
N ILE A 52 14.18 0.74 10.98
CA ILE A 52 13.14 -0.20 11.41
C ILE A 52 13.54 -1.56 10.87
N ASP A 53 13.68 -2.53 11.76
CA ASP A 53 13.97 -3.90 11.37
C ASP A 53 12.77 -4.52 10.63
N HIS A 54 13.04 -5.44 9.71
CA HIS A 54 11.99 -6.08 8.90
C HIS A 54 10.88 -6.69 9.74
N THR A 55 11.17 -7.24 10.93
CA THR A 55 10.18 -7.82 11.85
C THR A 55 9.17 -6.80 12.37
N ASP A 56 9.57 -5.55 12.53
CA ASP A 56 8.72 -4.43 12.96
C ASP A 56 8.18 -3.61 11.78
N ALA A 57 8.56 -3.96 10.53
CA ALA A 57 8.16 -3.33 9.29
C ALA A 57 7.12 -4.20 8.56
N TYR A 58 7.56 -4.90 7.53
CA TYR A 58 6.69 -5.73 6.68
C TYR A 58 6.83 -7.23 6.95
N GLY A 59 7.53 -7.61 8.01
CA GLY A 59 7.75 -8.99 8.41
C GLY A 59 8.93 -9.65 7.68
N GLU A 60 9.17 -10.91 8.06
CA GLU A 60 10.16 -11.75 7.41
C GLU A 60 9.65 -12.18 6.02
N TYR A 61 10.58 -12.45 5.12
CA TYR A 61 10.24 -13.06 3.84
C TYR A 61 9.87 -14.53 4.08
N ASP A 62 8.69 -14.92 3.61
CA ASP A 62 8.16 -16.28 3.77
C ASP A 62 8.27 -17.02 2.44
N GLU A 63 9.12 -18.04 2.40
CA GLU A 63 9.26 -18.90 1.22
C GLU A 63 7.97 -19.68 0.90
N GLU A 64 7.12 -19.92 1.89
CA GLU A 64 5.81 -20.56 1.69
C GLU A 64 4.81 -19.60 0.98
N GLY A 65 5.09 -18.29 1.00
CA GLY A 65 4.36 -17.28 0.23
C GLY A 65 4.63 -17.34 -1.29
N VAL A 66 5.65 -18.08 -1.71
CA VAL A 66 5.94 -18.28 -3.13
C VAL A 66 5.18 -19.50 -3.64
N LEU A 67 4.24 -19.30 -4.55
CA LEU A 67 3.34 -20.33 -5.04
C LEU A 67 3.44 -20.51 -6.55
N ASP A 68 3.43 -21.78 -6.96
CA ASP A 68 3.30 -22.16 -8.35
C ASP A 68 1.82 -22.39 -8.70
N LEU A 69 1.25 -21.53 -9.50
CA LEU A 69 -0.13 -21.62 -9.95
C LEU A 69 -0.23 -22.09 -11.40
N ASP A 70 -1.32 -22.79 -11.73
CA ASP A 70 -1.60 -23.19 -13.11
C ASP A 70 -1.82 -21.95 -13.98
N LYS A 71 -1.13 -21.84 -15.10
CA LYS A 71 -1.23 -20.73 -16.06
C LYS A 71 -2.65 -20.45 -16.51
N LYS A 72 -3.54 -21.47 -16.47
CA LYS A 72 -4.95 -21.31 -16.83
C LYS A 72 -5.73 -20.37 -15.92
N MET A 73 -5.26 -20.16 -14.70
CA MET A 73 -5.88 -19.20 -13.77
C MET A 73 -5.71 -17.75 -14.22
N PHE A 74 -4.75 -17.50 -15.10
CA PHE A 74 -4.42 -16.18 -15.64
C PHE A 74 -4.93 -15.95 -17.07
N PHE A 75 -5.89 -16.76 -17.50
CA PHE A 75 -6.53 -16.59 -18.80
C PHE A 75 -7.68 -15.58 -18.67
N ASN A 76 -7.80 -14.73 -19.68
CA ASN A 76 -8.91 -13.80 -19.81
C ASN A 76 -10.22 -14.53 -20.15
N GLY A 77 -11.33 -13.79 -20.24
CA GLY A 77 -12.65 -14.35 -20.59
C GLY A 77 -12.71 -15.00 -21.96
N ASP A 78 -11.75 -14.73 -22.85
CA ASP A 78 -11.64 -15.27 -24.21
C ASP A 78 -10.83 -16.58 -24.23
N GLY A 79 -10.28 -17.00 -23.09
CA GLY A 79 -9.49 -18.22 -22.95
C GLY A 79 -8.05 -18.09 -23.43
N GLU A 80 -7.57 -16.87 -23.57
CA GLU A 80 -6.17 -16.55 -23.90
C GLU A 80 -5.44 -16.06 -22.66
N PHE A 81 -4.12 -16.34 -22.60
CA PHE A 81 -3.26 -15.85 -21.53
C PHE A 81 -3.17 -14.33 -21.58
N ASP A 82 -3.50 -13.66 -20.47
CA ASP A 82 -3.48 -12.20 -20.36
C ASP A 82 -2.06 -11.66 -20.20
N SER A 83 -1.30 -11.65 -21.28
CA SER A 83 0.07 -11.16 -21.31
C SER A 83 0.20 -9.65 -21.11
N GLU A 84 -0.89 -8.89 -21.15
CA GLU A 84 -0.88 -7.45 -20.89
C GLU A 84 -0.82 -7.15 -19.39
N ARG A 85 -1.44 -8.00 -18.60
CA ARG A 85 -1.49 -7.86 -17.13
C ARG A 85 -0.53 -8.80 -16.40
N VAL A 86 -0.20 -9.93 -17.02
CA VAL A 86 0.58 -11.01 -16.41
C VAL A 86 1.94 -11.09 -17.11
N TYR A 87 2.92 -10.39 -16.57
CA TYR A 87 4.32 -10.41 -17.00
C TYR A 87 5.24 -10.46 -15.77
N VAL A 88 6.47 -10.91 -15.95
CA VAL A 88 7.44 -11.01 -14.86
C VAL A 88 7.67 -9.62 -14.24
N GLY A 89 7.52 -9.54 -12.91
CA GLY A 89 7.57 -8.30 -12.15
C GLY A 89 6.22 -7.56 -12.02
N ALA A 90 5.15 -8.02 -12.68
CA ALA A 90 3.83 -7.43 -12.51
C ALA A 90 3.24 -7.77 -11.13
N ILE A 91 2.48 -6.82 -10.57
CA ILE A 91 1.70 -7.02 -9.36
C ILE A 91 0.25 -7.22 -9.78
N VAL A 92 -0.31 -8.37 -9.48
CA VAL A 92 -1.69 -8.73 -9.81
C VAL A 92 -2.51 -8.95 -8.53
N PRO A 93 -3.72 -8.38 -8.46
CA PRO A 93 -4.62 -8.67 -7.34
C PRO A 93 -5.21 -10.08 -7.51
N MET A 94 -5.06 -10.90 -6.48
CA MET A 94 -5.58 -12.26 -6.44
C MET A 94 -6.57 -12.43 -5.29
N ASN A 95 -7.59 -13.26 -5.51
CA ASN A 95 -8.51 -13.63 -4.45
C ASN A 95 -8.01 -14.90 -3.76
N THR A 96 -7.85 -14.83 -2.45
CA THR A 96 -7.60 -16.01 -1.61
C THR A 96 -8.87 -16.85 -1.46
N VAL A 97 -8.71 -18.08 -1.00
CA VAL A 97 -9.84 -18.97 -0.70
C VAL A 97 -10.81 -18.40 0.35
N ASP A 98 -10.31 -17.51 1.21
CA ASP A 98 -11.09 -16.81 2.23
C ASP A 98 -11.79 -15.55 1.70
N GLY A 99 -11.67 -15.26 0.39
CA GLY A 99 -12.30 -14.12 -0.26
C GLY A 99 -11.57 -12.79 -0.03
N GLN A 100 -10.37 -12.81 0.49
CA GLN A 100 -9.53 -11.62 0.62
C GLN A 100 -8.79 -11.35 -0.70
N ILE A 101 -8.58 -10.08 -0.99
CA ILE A 101 -7.77 -9.66 -2.13
C ILE A 101 -6.35 -9.41 -1.62
N VAL A 102 -5.39 -10.16 -2.16
CA VAL A 102 -3.97 -9.99 -1.90
C VAL A 102 -3.26 -9.61 -3.20
N ASN A 103 -2.25 -8.78 -3.09
CA ASN A 103 -1.40 -8.45 -4.23
C ASN A 103 -0.30 -9.50 -4.35
N ALA A 104 -0.20 -10.13 -5.51
CA ALA A 104 0.82 -11.11 -5.82
C ALA A 104 1.78 -10.55 -6.88
N GLN A 105 3.07 -10.68 -6.65
CA GLN A 105 4.09 -10.34 -7.64
C GLN A 105 4.41 -11.56 -8.49
N ILE A 106 4.49 -11.39 -9.80
CA ILE A 106 4.86 -12.48 -10.71
C ILE A 106 6.37 -12.57 -10.78
N LEU A 107 6.92 -13.69 -10.33
CA LEU A 107 8.36 -13.96 -10.37
C LEU A 107 8.78 -14.63 -11.68
N GLU A 108 8.04 -15.66 -12.11
CA GLU A 108 8.38 -16.43 -13.30
C GLU A 108 7.12 -16.90 -14.04
N ILE A 109 7.21 -16.96 -15.37
CA ILE A 109 6.16 -17.50 -16.22
C ILE A 109 6.74 -18.65 -17.03
N SER A 110 6.33 -19.86 -16.69
CA SER A 110 6.69 -21.09 -17.40
C SER A 110 5.62 -21.47 -18.44
N ALA A 111 5.83 -22.59 -19.14
CA ALA A 111 4.87 -23.07 -20.15
C ALA A 111 3.50 -23.43 -19.55
N GLU A 112 3.47 -24.03 -18.37
CA GLU A 112 2.28 -24.55 -17.71
C GLU A 112 1.94 -23.85 -16.39
N LYS A 113 2.93 -23.16 -15.77
CA LYS A 113 2.81 -22.55 -14.45
C LYS A 113 3.25 -21.09 -14.46
N VAL A 114 2.72 -20.35 -13.50
CA VAL A 114 3.14 -19.00 -13.13
C VAL A 114 3.54 -19.04 -11.66
N THR A 115 4.78 -18.70 -11.39
CA THR A 115 5.30 -18.56 -10.01
C THR A 115 4.99 -17.17 -9.53
N ILE A 116 4.26 -17.08 -8.44
CA ILE A 116 3.87 -15.83 -7.81
C ILE A 116 4.44 -15.74 -6.40
N ASP A 117 4.66 -14.51 -5.95
CA ASP A 117 5.07 -14.19 -4.60
C ASP A 117 3.99 -13.34 -3.93
N LEU A 118 3.47 -13.83 -2.81
CA LEU A 118 2.47 -13.15 -1.98
C LEU A 118 3.10 -12.26 -0.91
N ASN A 119 4.44 -12.32 -0.75
CA ASN A 119 5.14 -11.48 0.19
C ASN A 119 5.02 -10.00 -0.18
N HIS A 120 5.11 -9.16 0.83
CA HIS A 120 5.25 -7.74 0.55
C HIS A 120 6.59 -7.48 -0.17
N PRO A 121 6.66 -6.58 -1.17
CA PRO A 121 7.91 -6.30 -1.91
C PRO A 121 9.12 -5.90 -1.05
N LEU A 122 8.86 -5.45 0.18
CA LEU A 122 9.86 -5.07 1.17
C LEU A 122 9.90 -6.03 2.38
N ALA A 123 9.33 -7.24 2.26
CA ALA A 123 9.44 -8.27 3.29
C ALA A 123 10.90 -8.73 3.40
N GLY A 124 11.37 -8.90 4.63
CA GLY A 124 12.77 -9.26 4.90
C GLY A 124 13.76 -8.09 4.85
N GLU A 125 13.33 -6.91 4.40
CA GLU A 125 14.19 -5.74 4.24
C GLU A 125 14.09 -4.80 5.44
N ASN A 126 15.25 -4.37 5.95
CA ASN A 126 15.30 -3.31 6.96
C ASN A 126 15.12 -1.95 6.30
N LEU A 127 14.31 -1.12 6.92
CA LEU A 127 13.97 0.19 6.41
C LEU A 127 14.77 1.27 7.12
N HIS A 128 15.38 2.17 6.36
CA HIS A 128 16.08 3.32 6.88
C HIS A 128 15.39 4.61 6.45
N PHE A 129 14.91 5.36 7.41
CA PHE A 129 14.19 6.61 7.20
C PHE A 129 15.04 7.80 7.61
N VAL A 130 15.30 8.67 6.65
CA VAL A 130 16.01 9.94 6.87
C VAL A 130 15.17 11.07 6.34
N GLY A 131 14.97 12.11 7.13
CA GLY A 131 14.16 13.23 6.70
C GLY A 131 14.10 14.38 7.69
N GLU A 132 13.23 15.33 7.39
CA GLU A 132 12.94 16.51 8.20
C GLU A 132 11.43 16.73 8.24
N ILE A 133 10.90 17.11 9.40
CA ILE A 133 9.49 17.43 9.59
C ILE A 133 9.23 18.83 9.03
N ILE A 134 8.54 18.90 7.89
CA ILE A 134 8.24 20.17 7.21
C ILE A 134 7.13 20.91 7.92
N ASP A 135 6.10 20.19 8.34
CA ASP A 135 4.95 20.77 9.03
C ASP A 135 4.33 19.79 10.03
N LEU A 136 3.79 20.34 11.11
CA LEU A 136 3.08 19.59 12.13
C LEU A 136 1.88 20.42 12.57
N ARG A 137 0.68 19.87 12.46
CA ARG A 137 -0.54 20.51 12.90
C ARG A 137 -1.52 19.50 13.47
N ASP A 138 -2.39 19.95 14.31
CA ASP A 138 -3.49 19.13 14.78
C ASP A 138 -4.49 18.86 13.65
N VAL A 139 -4.98 17.63 13.62
CA VAL A 139 -6.01 17.22 12.66
C VAL A 139 -7.35 17.78 13.09
N THR A 140 -8.09 18.41 12.18
CA THR A 140 -9.43 18.85 12.47
C THR A 140 -10.41 17.67 12.55
N PRO A 141 -11.49 17.77 13.34
CA PRO A 141 -12.49 16.70 13.43
C PRO A 141 -13.08 16.29 12.07
N ALA A 142 -13.22 17.24 11.15
CA ALA A 142 -13.73 16.98 9.80
C ALA A 142 -12.73 16.18 8.93
N GLU A 143 -11.44 16.48 9.04
CA GLU A 143 -10.39 15.72 8.36
C GLU A 143 -10.27 14.30 8.93
N LEU A 144 -10.38 14.17 10.26
CA LEU A 144 -10.35 12.88 10.94
C LEU A 144 -11.51 11.98 10.50
N ASP A 145 -12.70 12.57 10.37
CA ASP A 145 -13.89 11.85 9.89
C ASP A 145 -13.75 11.43 8.42
N ALA A 146 -13.21 12.31 7.58
CA ALA A 146 -12.93 12.00 6.18
C ALA A 146 -11.89 10.88 6.01
N LEU A 147 -10.89 10.81 6.89
CA LEU A 147 -9.88 9.74 6.87
C LEU A 147 -10.43 8.39 7.37
N ARG A 148 -11.33 8.41 8.37
CA ARG A 148 -11.98 7.20 8.89
C ARG A 148 -13.06 6.67 7.96
N HIS A 149 -13.71 7.54 7.21
CA HIS A 149 -14.78 7.22 6.29
C HIS A 149 -14.45 7.73 4.89
N PRO A 150 -13.48 7.12 4.19
CA PRO A 150 -13.24 7.47 2.80
C PRO A 150 -14.50 7.14 2.00
N HIS A 151 -15.32 8.16 1.75
CA HIS A 151 -16.51 8.00 0.94
C HIS A 151 -16.12 7.55 -0.46
N LYS A 152 -16.32 6.28 -0.75
CA LYS A 152 -16.29 5.76 -2.12
C LYS A 152 -17.52 6.25 -2.87
N CYS A 153 -17.63 7.56 -3.08
CA CYS A 153 -18.54 8.08 -4.08
C CYS A 153 -17.89 7.94 -5.46
N GLY A 154 -17.77 6.72 -5.93
CA GLY A 154 -17.46 6.45 -7.32
C GLY A 154 -18.69 6.80 -8.17
N GLY A 155 -18.67 7.94 -8.83
CA GLY A 155 -19.54 8.22 -9.97
C GLY A 155 -20.80 9.04 -9.75
N CYS A 156 -20.75 10.14 -9.01
CA CYS A 156 -21.76 11.20 -9.14
C CYS A 156 -21.13 12.41 -9.82
N HIS A 157 -21.16 12.45 -11.14
CA HIS A 157 -21.02 13.69 -11.90
C HIS A 157 -22.35 14.49 -11.77
N GLY A 158 -22.52 15.17 -10.65
CA GLY A 158 -23.65 16.03 -10.41
C GLY A 158 -23.41 16.84 -9.15
N SER A 159 -23.37 18.15 -9.30
CA SER A 159 -23.23 19.19 -8.29
C SER A 159 -23.96 18.83 -6.98
N CYS A 160 -23.26 18.27 -6.00
CA CYS A 160 -23.77 18.09 -4.65
C CYS A 160 -23.51 19.36 -3.87
N ASN A 161 -24.50 20.25 -3.86
CA ASN A 161 -24.54 21.41 -2.99
C ASN A 161 -24.77 20.94 -1.54
N ASN A 162 -23.69 20.88 -0.77
CA ASN A 162 -23.55 21.01 0.69
C ASN A 162 -24.69 20.50 1.60
N SER A 163 -25.18 19.26 1.40
CA SER A 163 -26.04 18.61 2.39
C SER A 163 -26.10 17.12 2.17
N CYS A 164 -25.04 16.39 2.55
CA CYS A 164 -25.12 14.95 2.75
C CYS A 164 -25.45 14.68 4.22
N GLY A 165 -26.71 14.90 4.56
CA GLY A 165 -27.32 14.33 5.76
C GLY A 165 -27.81 12.93 5.40
N ASP A 166 -27.32 11.95 6.16
CA ASP A 166 -27.89 10.62 6.29
C ASP A 166 -28.03 9.79 5.00
N CYS A 167 -26.95 9.17 4.54
CA CYS A 167 -27.01 8.07 3.58
C CYS A 167 -27.27 6.74 4.31
N GLY A 168 -28.42 6.64 4.95
CA GLY A 168 -29.03 5.40 5.39
C GLY A 168 -29.76 4.75 4.21
N ASN A 169 -29.20 3.63 3.74
CA ASN A 169 -29.91 2.59 2.98
C ASN A 169 -30.57 2.98 1.63
N GLY A 170 -29.87 2.68 0.54
CA GLY A 170 -30.51 2.42 -0.76
C GLY A 170 -30.39 3.51 -1.80
N CYS A 171 -29.34 3.46 -2.64
CA CYS A 171 -29.38 4.09 -3.97
C CYS A 171 -30.33 3.26 -4.87
N GLY A 172 -31.61 3.58 -4.81
CA GLY A 172 -32.60 3.13 -5.76
C GLY A 172 -33.01 4.27 -6.66
N GLY A 173 -32.68 4.17 -7.95
CA GLY A 173 -33.38 4.81 -9.04
C GLY A 173 -33.19 6.30 -9.24
N CYS A 174 -32.40 6.67 -10.23
CA CYS A 174 -32.63 7.89 -11.01
C CYS A 174 -33.18 7.44 -12.36
N GLU A 175 -34.49 7.68 -12.60
CA GLU A 175 -35.05 7.79 -13.94
C GLU A 175 -34.67 9.15 -14.54
#